data_3629b7f42195ef94437d52b1efca6590
#
_entry.id   3629b7f42195ef94437d52b1efca6590
#
_cell.length_a   1.000
_cell.length_b   1.000
_cell.length_c   1.000
_cell.angle_alpha   90.00
_cell.angle_beta   90.00
_cell.angle_gamma   90.00
#
_symmetry.space_group_name_H-M   'P 1'
#
loop_
_entity.id
_entity.type
_entity.pdbx_description
1 polymer ?
#
loop_
_entity_poly.entity_id
_entity_poly.type
_entity_poly.pdbx_seq_one_letter_code
_entity_poly.pdbx_strand_id
1 'polypeptide(L)'
;RLFIEKRCITCHVIGRGRFVGPDLYNVFDKYSDKEITQWIQNPQALYKKYSKIPINDGYPPMPNLNVGPEDAKKLLEYIKKTKESINRGTKVKISGNIKNFTKNKLLNAQEVQLESVMADKVISSKKVATKKGEFSFDQLIGNIAYRIKIFYDGIEYSTDKFYFLPDENNKLVDLTVFDSTQDIKNIALNSTHLIISYEEASGSIIIAEIINVDNKSKSIFVGSNDFSEKVREINSYSLFPGISDLGFPHRGEDTFLVSETNVVDTLPMPPGNR
;
A
#
# COMPACT_ATOMS: atom_id res chain seq x y z
N ARG A 1 1.84 -16.77 -12.16
CA ARG A 1 0.92 -16.16 -13.15
C ARG A 1 -0.52 -16.61 -12.88
N LEU A 2 -0.82 -17.93 -12.91
CA LEU A 2 -2.18 -18.47 -12.73
C LEU A 2 -2.84 -18.08 -11.39
N PHE A 3 -2.07 -17.99 -10.28
CA PHE A 3 -2.56 -17.56 -8.95
C PHE A 3 -3.11 -16.12 -8.96
N ILE A 4 -2.56 -15.27 -9.82
CA ILE A 4 -3.02 -13.89 -10.04
C ILE A 4 -4.23 -13.89 -10.99
N GLU A 5 -4.15 -14.59 -12.11
CA GLU A 5 -5.21 -14.68 -13.14
C GLU A 5 -6.52 -15.22 -12.57
N LYS A 6 -6.43 -16.21 -11.69
CA LYS A 6 -7.59 -16.78 -10.97
C LYS A 6 -7.96 -16.00 -9.70
N ARG A 7 -7.36 -14.83 -9.48
CA ARG A 7 -7.63 -13.92 -8.35
C ARG A 7 -7.41 -14.52 -6.95
N CYS A 8 -6.67 -15.60 -6.82
CA CYS A 8 -6.37 -16.20 -5.52
C CYS A 8 -5.61 -15.24 -4.60
N ILE A 9 -4.72 -14.41 -5.19
CA ILE A 9 -3.92 -13.41 -4.49
C ILE A 9 -4.76 -12.32 -3.79
N THR A 10 -6.01 -12.10 -4.20
CA THR A 10 -6.88 -11.09 -3.56
C THR A 10 -7.33 -11.49 -2.15
N CYS A 11 -7.30 -12.80 -1.84
CA CYS A 11 -7.72 -13.32 -0.55
C CYS A 11 -6.63 -14.10 0.18
N HIS A 12 -5.71 -14.75 -0.54
CA HIS A 12 -4.72 -15.64 0.04
C HIS A 12 -3.29 -15.15 -0.13
N VAL A 13 -2.49 -15.40 0.89
CA VAL A 13 -1.04 -15.24 0.90
C VAL A 13 -0.40 -16.60 1.23
N ILE A 14 0.91 -16.71 1.02
CA ILE A 14 1.68 -17.93 1.38
C ILE A 14 2.86 -17.49 2.24
N GLY A 15 2.85 -17.85 3.52
CA GLY A 15 3.91 -17.55 4.49
C GLY A 15 3.99 -16.09 4.94
N ARG A 16 2.92 -15.31 4.79
CA ARG A 16 2.89 -13.87 5.13
C ARG A 16 1.89 -13.53 6.24
N GLY A 17 1.25 -14.55 6.82
CA GLY A 17 0.29 -14.40 7.90
C GLY A 17 -1.15 -14.17 7.44
N ARG A 18 -1.96 -13.59 8.31
CA ARG A 18 -3.40 -13.42 8.07
C ARG A 18 -3.66 -12.37 7.00
N PHE A 19 -4.57 -12.70 6.06
CA PHE A 19 -5.08 -11.77 5.06
C PHE A 19 -6.62 -11.90 5.00
N VAL A 20 -7.27 -11.60 3.87
CA VAL A 20 -8.72 -11.78 3.69
C VAL A 20 -9.13 -13.23 3.88
N GLY A 21 -8.34 -14.17 3.34
CA GLY A 21 -8.46 -15.60 3.57
C GLY A 21 -7.27 -16.15 4.38
N PRO A 22 -7.28 -17.45 4.72
CA PRO A 22 -6.18 -18.08 5.45
C PRO A 22 -4.88 -18.07 4.64
N ASP A 23 -3.75 -18.00 5.37
CA ASP A 23 -2.43 -18.22 4.81
C ASP A 23 -2.28 -19.67 4.34
N LEU A 24 -1.86 -19.86 3.10
CA LEU A 24 -1.75 -21.19 2.49
C LEU A 24 -0.45 -21.94 2.83
N TYR A 25 0.47 -21.34 3.59
CA TYR A 25 1.74 -21.97 3.95
C TYR A 25 1.55 -23.28 4.72
N ASN A 26 0.60 -23.32 5.66
CA ASN A 26 0.31 -24.48 6.50
C ASN A 26 -0.88 -25.31 5.98
N VAL A 27 -1.34 -25.08 4.75
CA VAL A 27 -2.50 -25.77 4.20
C VAL A 27 -2.29 -27.29 4.08
N PHE A 28 -1.05 -27.72 3.79
CA PHE A 28 -0.65 -29.12 3.67
C PHE A 28 -0.57 -29.86 5.01
N ASP A 29 -0.52 -29.13 6.12
CA ASP A 29 -0.54 -29.71 7.46
C ASP A 29 -1.98 -30.05 7.91
N LYS A 30 -2.98 -29.46 7.23
CA LYS A 30 -4.41 -29.59 7.55
C LYS A 30 -5.18 -30.45 6.53
N TYR A 31 -4.77 -30.43 5.27
CA TYR A 31 -5.50 -31.05 4.17
C TYR A 31 -4.56 -31.83 3.25
N SER A 32 -5.05 -32.95 2.72
CA SER A 32 -4.38 -33.69 1.66
C SER A 32 -4.41 -32.93 0.32
N ASP A 33 -3.52 -33.30 -0.60
CA ASP A 33 -3.48 -32.74 -1.96
C ASP A 33 -4.84 -32.81 -2.66
N LYS A 34 -5.53 -33.94 -2.49
CA LYS A 34 -6.86 -34.15 -3.07
C LYS A 34 -7.88 -33.16 -2.48
N GLU A 35 -7.85 -32.94 -1.18
CA GLU A 35 -8.75 -31.99 -0.53
C GLU A 35 -8.43 -30.55 -0.90
N ILE A 36 -7.15 -30.16 -0.97
CA ILE A 36 -6.75 -28.83 -1.42
C ILE A 36 -7.23 -28.59 -2.86
N THR A 37 -7.08 -29.59 -3.74
CA THR A 37 -7.58 -29.51 -5.12
C THR A 37 -9.11 -29.35 -5.14
N GLN A 38 -9.83 -30.06 -4.29
CA GLN A 38 -11.29 -29.92 -4.14
C GLN A 38 -11.68 -28.53 -3.59
N TRP A 39 -10.94 -27.99 -2.62
CA TRP A 39 -11.13 -26.63 -2.12
C TRP A 39 -11.00 -25.58 -3.24
N ILE A 40 -10.01 -25.74 -4.12
CA ILE A 40 -9.78 -24.84 -5.25
C ILE A 40 -10.94 -24.92 -6.27
N GLN A 41 -11.47 -26.13 -6.53
CA GLN A 41 -12.49 -26.36 -7.54
C GLN A 41 -13.91 -26.09 -7.08
N ASN A 42 -14.25 -26.55 -5.86
CA ASN A 42 -15.60 -26.48 -5.31
C ASN A 42 -15.59 -26.32 -3.78
N PRO A 43 -15.30 -25.12 -3.28
CA PRO A 43 -15.24 -24.87 -1.84
C PRO A 43 -16.58 -25.16 -1.13
N GLN A 44 -17.72 -24.93 -1.80
CA GLN A 44 -19.05 -25.14 -1.23
C GLN A 44 -19.31 -26.62 -0.85
N ALA A 45 -18.82 -27.53 -1.68
CA ALA A 45 -18.94 -28.97 -1.38
C ALA A 45 -18.18 -29.36 -0.11
N LEU A 46 -17.02 -28.73 0.12
CA LEU A 46 -16.20 -28.99 1.30
C LEU A 46 -16.75 -28.32 2.56
N TYR A 47 -17.31 -27.11 2.46
CA TYR A 47 -18.05 -26.52 3.58
C TYR A 47 -19.18 -27.42 4.05
N LYS A 48 -19.95 -28.00 3.11
CA LYS A 48 -21.01 -28.93 3.42
C LYS A 48 -20.46 -30.23 4.05
N LYS A 49 -19.37 -30.77 3.52
CA LYS A 49 -18.71 -31.98 4.02
C LYS A 49 -18.22 -31.84 5.45
N TYR A 50 -17.61 -30.72 5.79
CA TYR A 50 -16.99 -30.50 7.09
C TYR A 50 -17.89 -29.82 8.10
N SER A 51 -19.11 -29.45 7.73
CA SER A 51 -20.03 -28.63 8.55
C SER A 51 -19.33 -27.36 9.12
N LYS A 52 -18.29 -26.90 8.44
CA LYS A 52 -17.50 -25.73 8.83
C LYS A 52 -17.79 -24.58 7.88
N ILE A 53 -18.30 -23.52 8.44
CA ILE A 53 -18.31 -22.21 7.78
C ILE A 53 -17.04 -21.48 8.23
N PRO A 54 -16.15 -21.03 7.32
CA PRO A 54 -14.91 -20.33 7.68
C PRO A 54 -15.11 -19.09 8.54
N ILE A 55 -16.32 -18.55 8.58
CA ILE A 55 -16.74 -17.48 9.49
C ILE A 55 -16.38 -17.79 10.95
N ASN A 56 -16.39 -19.08 11.37
CA ASN A 56 -15.98 -19.48 12.72
C ASN A 56 -14.49 -19.23 12.99
N ASP A 57 -13.66 -19.18 11.93
CA ASP A 57 -12.22 -18.87 12.01
C ASP A 57 -11.96 -17.36 11.72
N GLY A 58 -13.02 -16.56 11.56
CA GLY A 58 -12.93 -15.13 11.23
C GLY A 58 -12.54 -14.83 9.78
N TYR A 59 -12.76 -15.79 8.86
CA TYR A 59 -12.57 -15.60 7.43
C TYR A 59 -13.91 -15.63 6.69
N PRO A 60 -14.09 -14.84 5.62
CA PRO A 60 -15.25 -14.95 4.76
C PRO A 60 -15.26 -16.29 4.00
N PRO A 61 -16.42 -16.79 3.57
CA PRO A 61 -16.49 -17.99 2.73
C PRO A 61 -15.69 -17.81 1.44
N MET A 62 -14.89 -18.83 1.08
CA MET A 62 -14.19 -18.87 -0.20
C MET A 62 -15.19 -18.95 -1.35
N PRO A 63 -15.18 -17.99 -2.31
CA PRO A 63 -16.05 -18.05 -3.47
C PRO A 63 -15.65 -19.18 -4.42
N ASN A 64 -16.62 -19.70 -5.19
CA ASN A 64 -16.31 -20.60 -6.29
C ASN A 64 -15.81 -19.77 -7.49
N LEU A 65 -14.55 -19.93 -7.85
CA LEU A 65 -13.91 -19.23 -8.95
C LEU A 65 -13.91 -20.02 -10.26
N ASN A 66 -14.67 -21.15 -10.33
CA ASN A 66 -14.80 -22.02 -11.50
C ASN A 66 -13.44 -22.48 -12.05
N VAL A 67 -12.54 -22.90 -11.15
CA VAL A 67 -11.21 -23.38 -11.52
C VAL A 67 -11.31 -24.83 -12.02
N GLY A 68 -10.91 -25.07 -13.26
CA GLY A 68 -10.90 -26.41 -13.85
C GLY A 68 -9.84 -27.33 -13.22
N PRO A 69 -9.95 -28.68 -13.44
CA PRO A 69 -9.06 -29.66 -12.82
C PRO A 69 -7.56 -29.44 -13.09
N GLU A 70 -7.19 -29.12 -14.33
CA GLU A 70 -5.81 -28.88 -14.73
C GLU A 70 -5.23 -27.63 -14.06
N ASP A 71 -6.01 -26.55 -14.00
CA ASP A 71 -5.60 -25.32 -13.35
C ASP A 71 -5.49 -25.51 -11.83
N ALA A 72 -6.39 -26.27 -11.22
CA ALA A 72 -6.33 -26.59 -9.79
C ALA A 72 -5.06 -27.37 -9.43
N LYS A 73 -4.66 -28.34 -10.29
CA LYS A 73 -3.39 -29.07 -10.14
C LYS A 73 -2.17 -28.14 -10.23
N LYS A 74 -2.15 -27.23 -11.21
CA LYS A 74 -1.07 -26.25 -11.36
C LYS A 74 -1.00 -25.28 -10.16
N LEU A 75 -2.15 -24.87 -9.63
CA LEU A 75 -2.22 -24.03 -8.42
C LEU A 75 -1.70 -24.78 -7.19
N LEU A 76 -2.05 -26.05 -7.02
CA LEU A 76 -1.50 -26.89 -5.95
C LEU A 76 0.01 -26.98 -6.00
N GLU A 77 0.56 -27.28 -7.19
CA GLU A 77 2.02 -27.33 -7.41
C GLU A 77 2.69 -25.98 -7.12
N TYR A 78 2.06 -24.89 -7.52
CA TYR A 78 2.53 -23.54 -7.24
C TYR A 78 2.62 -23.27 -5.72
N ILE A 79 1.59 -23.62 -4.95
CA ILE A 79 1.59 -23.46 -3.49
C ILE A 79 2.71 -24.30 -2.85
N LYS A 80 2.91 -25.56 -3.29
CA LYS A 80 3.99 -26.43 -2.82
C LYS A 80 5.37 -25.82 -3.08
N LYS A 81 5.66 -25.45 -4.32
CA LYS A 81 6.94 -24.83 -4.71
C LYS A 81 7.21 -23.55 -3.94
N THR A 82 6.17 -22.74 -3.69
CA THR A 82 6.29 -21.53 -2.90
C THR A 82 6.67 -21.85 -1.45
N LYS A 83 5.98 -22.81 -0.80
CA LYS A 83 6.33 -23.28 0.55
C LYS A 83 7.79 -23.78 0.62
N GLU A 84 8.22 -24.56 -0.36
CA GLU A 84 9.60 -25.04 -0.44
C GLU A 84 10.61 -23.93 -0.64
N SER A 85 10.30 -22.94 -1.47
CA SER A 85 11.15 -21.76 -1.68
C SER A 85 11.30 -20.95 -0.40
N ILE A 86 10.18 -20.75 0.33
CA ILE A 86 10.18 -20.09 1.65
C ILE A 86 11.08 -20.85 2.63
N ASN A 87 10.94 -22.17 2.71
CA ASN A 87 11.72 -23.02 3.61
C ASN A 87 13.22 -23.02 3.27
N ARG A 88 13.58 -22.93 2.00
CA ARG A 88 14.98 -22.84 1.54
C ARG A 88 15.58 -21.46 1.79
N GLY A 89 14.78 -20.46 2.18
CA GLY A 89 15.28 -19.10 2.43
C GLY A 89 15.84 -18.46 1.16
N THR A 90 15.04 -18.48 0.07
CA THR A 90 15.43 -17.89 -1.22
C THR A 90 15.98 -16.49 -1.03
N LYS A 91 17.23 -16.30 -1.45
CA LYS A 91 17.87 -14.99 -1.41
C LYS A 91 17.41 -14.16 -2.59
N VAL A 92 16.94 -12.97 -2.31
CA VAL A 92 16.46 -12.02 -3.31
C VAL A 92 17.21 -10.71 -3.25
N LYS A 93 17.10 -9.92 -4.30
CA LYS A 93 17.75 -8.63 -4.47
C LYS A 93 16.70 -7.55 -4.77
N ILE A 94 16.88 -6.38 -4.19
CA ILE A 94 16.19 -5.16 -4.58
C ILE A 94 17.23 -4.19 -5.09
N SER A 95 16.97 -3.58 -6.24
CA SER A 95 17.80 -2.51 -6.80
C SER A 95 16.91 -1.43 -7.39
N GLY A 96 17.49 -0.27 -7.66
CA GLY A 96 16.75 0.83 -8.28
C GLY A 96 17.55 2.09 -8.34
N ASN A 97 16.90 3.13 -8.85
CA ASN A 97 17.46 4.47 -9.01
C ASN A 97 16.66 5.49 -8.21
N ILE A 98 17.34 6.54 -7.77
CA ILE A 98 16.71 7.71 -7.19
C ILE A 98 16.91 8.89 -8.10
N LYS A 99 15.82 9.42 -8.64
CA LYS A 99 15.81 10.57 -9.51
C LYS A 99 15.22 11.79 -8.80
N ASN A 100 15.95 12.89 -8.80
CA ASN A 100 15.39 14.20 -8.47
C ASN A 100 14.68 14.74 -9.72
N PHE A 101 13.37 14.89 -9.64
CA PHE A 101 12.55 15.39 -10.75
C PHE A 101 12.80 16.87 -11.00
N THR A 102 12.89 17.68 -9.94
CA THR A 102 13.09 19.14 -10.03
C THR A 102 14.35 19.48 -10.83
N LYS A 103 15.46 18.79 -10.56
CA LYS A 103 16.76 18.98 -11.20
C LYS A 103 16.98 18.06 -12.40
N ASN A 104 16.07 17.13 -12.67
CA ASN A 104 16.17 16.10 -13.71
C ASN A 104 17.49 15.33 -13.67
N LYS A 105 17.93 14.89 -12.50
CA LYS A 105 19.19 14.15 -12.32
C LYS A 105 19.08 13.06 -11.28
N LEU A 106 19.93 12.05 -11.38
CA LEU A 106 20.09 11.02 -10.38
C LEU A 106 20.77 11.56 -9.12
N LEU A 107 20.34 11.09 -7.94
CA LEU A 107 20.91 11.50 -6.67
C LEU A 107 22.06 10.59 -6.25
N ASN A 108 23.24 11.17 -6.07
CA ASN A 108 24.42 10.46 -5.55
C ASN A 108 24.56 10.67 -4.04
N ALA A 109 25.14 9.68 -3.35
CA ALA A 109 25.36 9.70 -1.90
C ALA A 109 24.09 9.91 -1.06
N GLN A 110 22.90 9.61 -1.63
CA GLN A 110 21.63 9.66 -0.91
C GLN A 110 21.45 8.39 -0.09
N GLU A 111 21.14 8.54 1.20
CA GLU A 111 20.79 7.38 2.04
C GLU A 111 19.43 6.82 1.63
N VAL A 112 19.38 5.51 1.43
CA VAL A 112 18.18 4.71 1.14
C VAL A 112 18.00 3.72 2.27
N GLN A 113 16.83 3.70 2.87
CA GLN A 113 16.46 2.78 3.93
C GLN A 113 15.50 1.72 3.38
N LEU A 114 15.82 0.45 3.59
CA LEU A 114 14.94 -0.68 3.33
C LEU A 114 14.39 -1.19 4.65
N GLU A 115 13.08 -1.21 4.79
CA GLU A 115 12.36 -1.82 5.89
C GLU A 115 11.83 -3.19 5.49
N SER A 116 12.07 -4.19 6.34
CA SER A 116 11.43 -5.50 6.26
C SER A 116 10.19 -5.48 7.13
N VAL A 117 9.03 -5.85 6.57
CA VAL A 117 7.74 -5.73 7.24
C VAL A 117 7.05 -7.09 7.32
N MET A 118 6.57 -7.45 8.51
CA MET A 118 5.80 -8.66 8.75
C MET A 118 4.60 -8.34 9.64
N ALA A 119 3.39 -8.75 9.25
CA ALA A 119 2.15 -8.46 9.98
C ALA A 119 2.04 -6.97 10.36
N ASP A 120 2.32 -6.07 9.40
CA ASP A 120 2.31 -4.61 9.52
C ASP A 120 3.34 -3.99 10.49
N LYS A 121 4.23 -4.81 11.05
CA LYS A 121 5.32 -4.34 11.91
C LYS A 121 6.65 -4.36 11.16
N VAL A 122 7.44 -3.32 11.32
CA VAL A 122 8.83 -3.30 10.86
C VAL A 122 9.66 -4.22 11.76
N ILE A 123 10.22 -5.29 11.16
CA ILE A 123 11.02 -6.29 11.87
C ILE A 123 12.52 -6.07 11.72
N SER A 124 12.93 -5.37 10.67
CA SER A 124 14.33 -4.97 10.47
C SER A 124 14.44 -3.79 9.51
N SER A 125 15.56 -3.10 9.56
CA SER A 125 15.89 -2.00 8.66
C SER A 125 17.35 -2.10 8.23
N LYS A 126 17.62 -1.81 6.95
CA LYS A 126 18.97 -1.71 6.37
C LYS A 126 19.10 -0.40 5.64
N LYS A 127 20.30 0.19 5.61
CA LYS A 127 20.60 1.43 4.93
C LYS A 127 21.76 1.26 3.96
N VAL A 128 21.66 1.89 2.81
CA VAL A 128 22.73 2.01 1.82
C VAL A 128 22.76 3.43 1.26
N ALA A 129 23.90 3.89 0.80
CA ALA A 129 24.02 5.14 0.08
C ALA A 129 24.01 4.87 -1.44
N THR A 130 23.33 5.73 -2.20
CA THR A 130 23.36 5.64 -3.67
C THR A 130 24.75 5.93 -4.23
N LYS A 131 25.10 5.18 -5.28
CA LYS A 131 26.30 5.42 -6.09
C LYS A 131 25.84 5.72 -7.51
N LYS A 132 26.16 6.93 -8.00
CA LYS A 132 25.67 7.43 -9.31
C LYS A 132 24.15 7.37 -9.45
N GLY A 133 23.42 7.50 -8.33
CA GLY A 133 21.96 7.42 -8.27
C GLY A 133 21.39 6.03 -8.08
N GLU A 134 22.19 4.98 -8.17
CA GLU A 134 21.77 3.59 -8.01
C GLU A 134 21.92 3.11 -6.58
N PHE A 135 21.03 2.22 -6.15
CA PHE A 135 21.14 1.48 -4.88
C PHE A 135 20.85 0.00 -5.09
N SER A 136 21.35 -0.81 -4.16
CA SER A 136 21.09 -2.25 -4.15
C SER A 136 21.10 -2.80 -2.74
N PHE A 137 20.14 -3.69 -2.47
CA PHE A 137 20.07 -4.52 -1.27
C PHE A 137 20.10 -5.98 -1.70
N ASP A 138 21.14 -6.68 -1.33
CA ASP A 138 21.36 -8.07 -1.68
C ASP A 138 21.13 -9.00 -0.47
N GLN A 139 21.03 -10.30 -0.70
CA GLN A 139 20.89 -11.34 0.32
C GLN A 139 19.65 -11.14 1.23
N LEU A 140 18.57 -10.65 0.65
CA LEU A 140 17.30 -10.47 1.34
C LEU A 140 16.50 -11.79 1.36
N ILE A 141 15.49 -11.87 2.23
CA ILE A 141 14.60 -13.03 2.34
C ILE A 141 13.36 -12.81 1.47
N GLY A 142 13.11 -13.69 0.49
CA GLY A 142 12.06 -13.50 -0.52
C GLY A 142 10.61 -13.55 -0.02
N ASN A 143 10.37 -14.02 1.21
CA ASN A 143 9.02 -14.30 1.72
C ASN A 143 8.45 -13.25 2.68
N ILE A 144 9.08 -12.09 2.79
CA ILE A 144 8.59 -10.97 3.62
C ILE A 144 8.29 -9.75 2.76
N ALA A 145 7.49 -8.84 3.31
CA ALA A 145 7.23 -7.55 2.67
C ALA A 145 8.41 -6.61 2.86
N TYR A 146 8.57 -5.73 1.88
CA TYR A 146 9.55 -4.66 1.92
C TYR A 146 8.91 -3.32 1.65
N ARG A 147 9.50 -2.27 2.22
CA ARG A 147 9.21 -0.87 1.94
C ARG A 147 10.52 -0.11 1.86
N ILE A 148 10.66 0.74 0.87
CA ILE A 148 11.83 1.62 0.73
C ILE A 148 11.43 3.00 1.21
N LYS A 149 12.31 3.62 1.99
CA LYS A 149 12.20 4.98 2.48
C LYS A 149 13.43 5.80 2.15
N ILE A 150 13.19 7.07 1.88
CA ILE A 150 14.23 8.07 1.62
C ILE A 150 13.81 9.35 2.32
N PHE A 151 14.74 9.97 3.02
CA PHE A 151 14.54 11.31 3.52
C PHE A 151 15.33 12.29 2.63
N TYR A 152 14.62 13.16 1.94
CA TYR A 152 15.23 14.10 1.02
C TYR A 152 14.58 15.48 1.15
N ASP A 153 15.41 16.52 1.31
CA ASP A 153 15.01 17.93 1.39
C ASP A 153 13.85 18.18 2.37
N GLY A 154 13.94 17.58 3.57
CA GLY A 154 12.96 17.71 4.65
C GLY A 154 11.72 16.80 4.53
N ILE A 155 11.65 15.93 3.53
CA ILE A 155 10.48 15.10 3.25
C ILE A 155 10.86 13.62 3.28
N GLU A 156 10.00 12.79 3.91
CA GLU A 156 10.08 11.34 3.80
C GLU A 156 9.28 10.88 2.57
N TYR A 157 9.97 10.20 1.65
CA TYR A 157 9.36 9.48 0.53
C TYR A 157 9.37 7.99 0.84
N SER A 158 8.27 7.32 0.62
CA SER A 158 8.17 5.87 0.84
C SER A 158 7.42 5.20 -0.30
N THR A 159 7.79 3.96 -0.59
CA THR A 159 6.96 3.08 -1.44
C THR A 159 5.82 2.50 -0.64
N ASP A 160 4.80 2.01 -1.34
CA ASP A 160 3.91 1.02 -0.75
C ASP A 160 4.69 -0.23 -0.36
N LYS A 161 4.07 -1.04 0.50
CA LYS A 161 4.61 -2.37 0.81
C LYS A 161 4.56 -3.25 -0.43
N PHE A 162 5.67 -3.87 -0.79
CA PHE A 162 5.75 -4.79 -1.91
C PHE A 162 6.36 -6.13 -1.49
N TYR A 163 6.10 -7.14 -2.31
CA TYR A 163 6.49 -8.52 -2.08
C TYR A 163 7.17 -9.07 -3.31
N PHE A 164 7.98 -10.11 -3.11
CA PHE A 164 8.48 -10.92 -4.22
C PHE A 164 7.46 -11.99 -4.59
N LEU A 165 7.29 -12.21 -5.88
CA LEU A 165 6.59 -13.39 -6.38
C LEU A 165 7.49 -14.63 -6.19
N PRO A 166 6.94 -15.85 -6.15
CA PRO A 166 7.73 -17.06 -5.84
C PRO A 166 8.94 -17.30 -6.71
N ASP A 167 8.87 -16.92 -7.99
CA ASP A 167 9.96 -17.09 -8.95
C ASP A 167 10.73 -15.77 -9.22
N GLU A 168 10.43 -14.73 -8.46
CA GLU A 168 11.06 -13.42 -8.58
C GLU A 168 12.27 -13.35 -7.63
N ASN A 169 13.46 -13.28 -8.19
CA ASN A 169 14.72 -13.17 -7.42
C ASN A 169 15.26 -11.74 -7.41
N ASN A 170 14.80 -10.87 -8.29
CA ASN A 170 15.21 -9.48 -8.40
C ASN A 170 13.98 -8.59 -8.55
N LYS A 171 13.98 -7.46 -7.86
CA LYS A 171 12.94 -6.42 -7.98
C LYS A 171 13.60 -5.08 -8.25
N LEU A 172 13.13 -4.41 -9.30
CA LEU A 172 13.53 -3.04 -9.61
C LEU A 172 12.52 -2.08 -9.00
N VAL A 173 13.01 -1.10 -8.22
CA VAL A 173 12.18 -0.11 -7.54
C VAL A 173 12.82 1.26 -7.72
N ASP A 174 12.34 2.02 -8.68
CA ASP A 174 12.79 3.39 -8.91
C ASP A 174 11.95 4.37 -8.08
N LEU A 175 12.60 5.39 -7.53
CA LEU A 175 11.97 6.43 -6.73
C LEU A 175 12.24 7.81 -7.33
N THR A 176 11.20 8.63 -7.28
CA THR A 176 11.28 10.04 -7.66
C THR A 176 11.13 10.91 -6.42
N VAL A 177 12.04 11.86 -6.26
CA VAL A 177 11.98 12.88 -5.22
C VAL A 177 11.97 14.26 -5.86
N PHE A 178 11.58 15.26 -5.10
CA PHE A 178 11.49 16.66 -5.53
C PHE A 178 12.25 17.54 -4.55
N ASP A 179 12.85 18.63 -5.05
CA ASP A 179 13.27 19.70 -4.15
C ASP A 179 12.03 20.34 -3.53
N SER A 180 12.10 20.72 -2.28
CA SER A 180 10.99 21.37 -1.59
C SER A 180 10.89 22.87 -1.91
N THR A 181 9.68 23.41 -1.79
CA THR A 181 9.42 24.86 -1.91
C THR A 181 8.31 25.28 -0.94
N GLN A 182 8.45 26.49 -0.42
CA GLN A 182 7.42 27.19 0.35
C GLN A 182 6.73 28.29 -0.46
N ASP A 183 7.12 28.48 -1.75
CA ASP A 183 6.55 29.53 -2.60
C ASP A 183 5.14 29.14 -3.07
N ILE A 184 4.14 29.77 -2.48
CA ILE A 184 2.72 29.57 -2.78
C ILE A 184 2.30 30.11 -4.17
N LYS A 185 3.10 30.95 -4.84
CA LYS A 185 2.73 31.56 -6.12
C LYS A 185 2.40 30.57 -7.22
N ASN A 186 2.93 29.36 -7.12
CA ASN A 186 2.69 28.28 -8.08
C ASN A 186 1.54 27.34 -7.68
N ILE A 187 0.88 27.61 -6.56
CA ILE A 187 -0.26 26.83 -6.10
C ILE A 187 -1.53 27.52 -6.57
N ALA A 188 -2.34 26.81 -7.35
CA ALA A 188 -3.57 27.36 -7.90
C ALA A 188 -4.77 26.50 -7.48
N LEU A 189 -5.82 27.16 -6.98
CA LEU A 189 -7.12 26.55 -6.82
C LEU A 189 -7.80 26.53 -8.20
N ASN A 190 -7.97 25.34 -8.77
CA ASN A 190 -8.60 25.17 -10.09
C ASN A 190 -10.12 25.14 -10.02
N SER A 191 -10.67 24.40 -9.05
CA SER A 191 -12.12 24.32 -8.84
C SER A 191 -12.47 23.86 -7.42
N THR A 192 -13.62 24.29 -6.96
CA THR A 192 -14.28 23.77 -5.78
C THR A 192 -15.69 23.34 -6.15
N HIS A 193 -16.08 22.12 -5.81
CA HIS A 193 -17.42 21.60 -5.98
C HIS A 193 -18.02 21.32 -4.60
N LEU A 194 -19.18 21.89 -4.35
CA LEU A 194 -19.95 21.65 -3.14
C LEU A 194 -21.19 20.84 -3.51
N ILE A 195 -21.33 19.66 -2.90
CA ILE A 195 -22.47 18.77 -3.06
C ILE A 195 -23.21 18.75 -1.74
N ILE A 196 -24.48 19.14 -1.76
CA ILE A 196 -25.34 19.14 -0.58
C ILE A 196 -26.45 18.13 -0.80
N SER A 197 -26.62 17.20 0.12
CA SER A 197 -27.68 16.20 0.11
C SER A 197 -28.35 16.11 1.48
N TYR A 198 -29.62 15.72 1.48
CA TYR A 198 -30.39 15.47 2.70
C TYR A 198 -30.63 13.97 2.84
N GLU A 199 -30.28 13.43 4.01
CA GLU A 199 -30.52 12.03 4.35
C GLU A 199 -31.75 11.92 5.25
N GLU A 200 -32.85 11.45 4.68
CA GLU A 200 -34.14 11.36 5.38
C GLU A 200 -34.09 10.45 6.62
N ALA A 201 -33.32 9.36 6.56
CA ALA A 201 -33.25 8.38 7.64
C ALA A 201 -32.67 8.94 8.93
N SER A 202 -31.68 9.81 8.85
CA SER A 202 -31.04 10.47 10.00
C SER A 202 -31.51 11.89 10.25
N GLY A 203 -32.20 12.51 9.28
CA GLY A 203 -32.55 13.93 9.33
C GLY A 203 -31.34 14.85 9.14
N SER A 204 -30.26 14.35 8.60
CA SER A 204 -28.99 15.05 8.49
C SER A 204 -28.77 15.65 7.09
N ILE A 205 -28.06 16.78 7.06
CA ILE A 205 -27.53 17.34 5.80
C ILE A 205 -26.11 16.84 5.64
N ILE A 206 -25.82 16.19 4.52
CA ILE A 206 -24.48 15.77 4.13
C ILE A 206 -23.91 16.81 3.17
N ILE A 207 -22.76 17.34 3.48
CA ILE A 207 -22.02 18.30 2.67
C ILE A 207 -20.71 17.66 2.25
N ALA A 208 -20.51 17.44 0.95
CA ALA A 208 -19.25 17.01 0.39
C ALA A 208 -18.59 18.17 -0.37
N GLU A 209 -17.37 18.50 0.01
CA GLU A 209 -16.57 19.52 -0.66
C GLU A 209 -15.41 18.84 -1.40
N ILE A 210 -15.34 19.06 -2.73
CA ILE A 210 -14.28 18.53 -3.58
C ILE A 210 -13.48 19.73 -4.06
N ILE A 211 -12.24 19.80 -3.60
CA ILE A 211 -11.32 20.90 -3.88
C ILE A 211 -10.20 20.38 -4.79
N ASN A 212 -10.03 21.01 -5.95
CA ASN A 212 -8.99 20.67 -6.90
C ASN A 212 -7.90 21.77 -6.87
N VAL A 213 -6.71 21.36 -6.43
CA VAL A 213 -5.55 22.27 -6.31
C VAL A 213 -4.44 21.78 -7.21
N ASP A 214 -3.77 22.69 -7.89
CA ASP A 214 -2.67 22.40 -8.81
C ASP A 214 -1.37 23.05 -8.34
N ASN A 215 -0.31 22.25 -8.24
CA ASN A 215 1.05 22.73 -8.07
C ASN A 215 1.72 22.83 -9.44
N LYS A 216 1.80 24.03 -9.99
CA LYS A 216 2.38 24.33 -11.31
C LYS A 216 3.91 24.38 -11.31
N SER A 217 4.56 24.24 -10.15
CA SER A 217 6.01 24.22 -10.05
C SER A 217 6.57 22.83 -10.41
N LYS A 218 7.89 22.71 -10.45
CA LYS A 218 8.61 21.44 -10.54
C LYS A 218 9.04 20.92 -9.17
N SER A 219 8.72 21.61 -8.09
CA SER A 219 9.10 21.30 -6.72
C SER A 219 7.90 20.88 -5.92
N ILE A 220 8.13 20.10 -4.86
CA ILE A 220 7.06 19.73 -3.94
C ILE A 220 6.78 20.91 -2.99
N PHE A 221 5.53 21.33 -2.90
CA PHE A 221 5.13 22.37 -1.98
C PHE A 221 4.97 21.79 -0.58
N VAL A 222 5.64 22.41 0.39
CA VAL A 222 5.68 21.93 1.78
C VAL A 222 4.98 22.87 2.77
N GLY A 223 4.16 23.79 2.25
CA GLY A 223 3.50 24.80 3.06
C GLY A 223 4.36 26.02 3.34
N SER A 224 3.71 27.16 3.55
CA SER A 224 4.35 28.43 3.86
C SER A 224 4.45 28.70 5.37
N ASN A 225 3.59 28.07 6.17
CA ASN A 225 3.49 28.30 7.61
C ASN A 225 3.86 27.02 8.37
N ASP A 226 4.63 27.17 9.45
CA ASP A 226 4.85 26.09 10.40
C ASP A 226 3.66 26.01 11.37
N PHE A 227 2.95 24.87 11.36
CA PHE A 227 1.87 24.61 12.31
C PHE A 227 2.42 24.13 13.65
N SER A 228 3.53 23.37 13.61
CA SER A 228 4.33 22.94 14.74
C SER A 228 5.76 22.64 14.30
N GLU A 229 6.67 22.30 15.23
CA GLU A 229 8.08 21.96 14.92
C GLU A 229 8.25 20.86 13.85
N LYS A 230 7.21 20.03 13.61
CA LYS A 230 7.26 18.89 12.67
C LYS A 230 6.17 18.90 11.60
N VAL A 231 5.21 19.80 11.70
CA VAL A 231 4.02 19.79 10.83
C VAL A 231 3.83 21.16 10.22
N ARG A 232 3.71 21.19 8.89
CA ARG A 232 3.44 22.41 8.13
C ARG A 232 2.02 22.42 7.60
N GLU A 233 1.46 23.58 7.53
CA GLU A 233 0.18 23.83 6.88
C GLU A 233 0.38 23.88 5.37
N ILE A 234 -0.16 22.92 4.66
CA ILE A 234 -0.19 22.90 3.19
C ILE A 234 -1.40 23.70 2.69
N ASN A 235 -2.57 23.38 3.23
CA ASN A 235 -3.82 24.07 3.01
C ASN A 235 -4.67 24.07 4.29
N SER A 236 -5.52 25.09 4.44
CA SER A 236 -6.49 25.16 5.53
C SER A 236 -7.89 25.40 4.97
N TYR A 237 -8.85 24.65 5.47
CA TYR A 237 -10.24 24.69 5.04
C TYR A 237 -11.11 25.01 6.24
N SER A 238 -11.97 26.03 6.12
CA SER A 238 -12.91 26.37 7.18
C SER A 238 -14.04 25.37 7.26
N LEU A 239 -14.37 24.93 8.45
CA LEU A 239 -15.52 24.04 8.69
C LEU A 239 -16.82 24.85 8.76
N PHE A 240 -17.91 24.26 8.27
CA PHE A 240 -19.23 24.80 8.46
C PHE A 240 -19.62 24.72 9.94
N PRO A 241 -20.30 25.74 10.49
CA PRO A 241 -20.80 25.69 11.86
C PRO A 241 -21.77 24.52 12.07
N GLY A 242 -21.61 23.80 13.17
CA GLY A 242 -22.53 22.72 13.54
C GLY A 242 -22.23 21.35 12.89
N ILE A 243 -21.04 21.17 12.31
CA ILE A 243 -20.59 19.85 11.88
C ILE A 243 -20.52 18.91 13.08
N SER A 244 -21.19 17.75 12.97
CA SER A 244 -21.18 16.68 13.98
C SER A 244 -20.27 15.52 13.61
N ASP A 245 -20.00 15.34 12.32
CA ASP A 245 -19.16 14.25 11.80
C ASP A 245 -18.35 14.74 10.60
N LEU A 246 -17.11 14.26 10.47
CA LEU A 246 -16.19 14.65 9.42
C LEU A 246 -15.45 13.43 8.89
N GLY A 247 -15.46 13.23 7.58
CA GLY A 247 -14.80 12.10 6.92
C GLY A 247 -13.93 12.52 5.75
N PHE A 248 -12.86 11.74 5.50
CA PHE A 248 -11.91 11.94 4.40
C PHE A 248 -11.85 10.68 3.53
N PRO A 249 -12.79 10.47 2.59
CA PRO A 249 -12.97 9.19 1.90
C PRO A 249 -11.80 8.75 1.01
N HIS A 250 -10.93 9.68 0.59
CA HIS A 250 -9.85 9.40 -0.35
C HIS A 250 -8.45 9.53 0.25
N ARG A 251 -8.34 9.84 1.55
CA ARG A 251 -7.06 10.09 2.23
C ARG A 251 -7.12 9.62 3.67
N GLY A 252 -5.98 9.21 4.23
CA GLY A 252 -5.89 8.86 5.64
C GLY A 252 -6.18 10.06 6.55
N GLU A 253 -6.92 9.84 7.61
CA GLU A 253 -7.23 10.87 8.62
C GLU A 253 -5.97 11.46 9.26
N ASP A 254 -4.88 10.70 9.32
CA ASP A 254 -3.57 11.09 9.83
C ASP A 254 -2.87 12.18 8.98
N THR A 255 -3.39 12.49 7.79
CA THR A 255 -2.88 13.58 6.94
C THR A 255 -3.56 14.92 7.18
N PHE A 256 -4.56 14.95 8.06
CA PHE A 256 -5.30 16.15 8.42
C PHE A 256 -5.24 16.42 9.92
N LEU A 257 -5.15 17.70 10.26
CA LEU A 257 -5.36 18.17 11.62
C LEU A 257 -6.70 18.89 11.69
N VAL A 258 -7.56 18.44 12.57
CA VAL A 258 -8.91 18.98 12.72
C VAL A 258 -8.99 19.80 14.00
N SER A 259 -9.48 21.03 13.88
CA SER A 259 -9.86 21.90 14.99
C SER A 259 -11.38 22.15 14.98
N GLU A 260 -11.89 22.93 15.93
CA GLU A 260 -13.32 23.27 15.98
C GLU A 260 -13.80 24.04 14.73
N THR A 261 -12.91 24.77 14.07
CA THR A 261 -13.26 25.69 12.99
C THR A 261 -12.58 25.39 11.67
N ASN A 262 -11.51 24.59 11.67
CA ASN A 262 -10.69 24.37 10.49
C ASN A 262 -10.21 22.92 10.38
N VAL A 263 -10.01 22.50 9.14
CA VAL A 263 -9.23 21.31 8.75
C VAL A 263 -7.95 21.78 8.09
N VAL A 264 -6.82 21.36 8.60
CA VAL A 264 -5.50 21.66 8.04
C VAL A 264 -4.94 20.43 7.34
N ASP A 265 -4.69 20.54 6.06
CA ASP A 265 -3.98 19.53 5.27
C ASP A 265 -2.47 19.64 5.53
N THR A 266 -1.85 18.54 5.91
CA THR A 266 -0.42 18.50 6.26
C THR A 266 0.43 17.71 5.27
N LEU A 267 -0.19 17.12 4.25
CA LEU A 267 0.52 16.29 3.28
C LEU A 267 1.17 17.16 2.18
N PRO A 268 2.51 17.12 2.03
CA PRO A 268 3.21 17.85 0.98
C PRO A 268 2.61 17.60 -0.41
N MET A 269 2.53 18.65 -1.24
CA MET A 269 1.87 18.63 -2.53
C MET A 269 2.91 18.56 -3.66
N PRO A 270 3.07 17.39 -4.32
CA PRO A 270 3.96 17.25 -5.47
C PRO A 270 3.44 18.07 -6.67
N PRO A 271 4.27 18.28 -7.70
CA PRO A 271 3.84 18.90 -8.96
C PRO A 271 2.62 18.19 -9.56
N GLY A 272 1.69 18.99 -10.10
CA GLY A 272 0.46 18.55 -10.73
C GLY A 272 -0.77 18.71 -9.86
N ASN A 273 -1.88 18.13 -10.32
CA ASN A 273 -3.20 18.20 -9.70
C ASN A 273 -3.34 17.26 -8.52
N ARG A 274 -4.09 17.74 -7.54
CA ARG A 274 -4.49 16.99 -6.35
C ARG A 274 -5.95 17.25 -5.98
#